data_a49f89675cd91a26687f60ad5fe3071f
#
_entry.id   a49f89675cd91a26687f60ad5fe3071f
#
_cell.length_a   1.000
_cell.length_b   1.000
_cell.length_c   1.000
_cell.angle_alpha   90.00
_cell.angle_beta   90.00
_cell.angle_gamma   90.00
#
_symmetry.space_group_name_H-M   'P 1'
#
loop_
_entity.id
_entity.type
_entity.pdbx_description
1 polymer ?
#
loop_
_entity_poly.entity_id
_entity_poly.type
_entity_poly.pdbx_seq_one_letter_code
_entity_poly.pdbx_strand_id
1 'polypeptide(L)'
;MFKRWNKAILINRIARLRGYRSYLEICTAYNGFRYREIDRDILTTCHRMMYQCRPEYSDAMPIDFRSADLDLAECLREVRARGRLYDIILVDSWHEYATSRRDLDAALSLLAEGGTVVVHDCLAHREKTAQPTFTRGDWRGVTYKAYLDFVLAQSAVEYRTVDIDCGCGVIRKRLARATPSDERAALQKAWAAIGDDYHATFRFMQEHQSLWNVVGFKDFLREEEQATRVERGTAPASASNRMVSFFERRFG
;
A
#
# COMPACT_ATOMS: atom_id res chain seq x y z
N MET A 1 -10.69 -11.53 -23.49
CA MET A 1 -9.92 -10.36 -22.97
C MET A 1 -9.52 -10.69 -21.56
N PHE A 2 -8.25 -11.02 -21.30
CA PHE A 2 -7.78 -11.32 -19.92
C PHE A 2 -7.87 -10.04 -19.10
N LYS A 3 -8.70 -10.05 -18.07
CA LYS A 3 -8.83 -8.93 -17.12
C LYS A 3 -7.49 -8.76 -16.43
N ARG A 4 -6.71 -7.75 -16.82
CA ARG A 4 -5.41 -7.46 -16.20
C ARG A 4 -5.68 -7.10 -14.74
N TRP A 5 -5.06 -7.83 -13.84
CA TRP A 5 -5.18 -7.61 -12.39
C TRP A 5 -4.60 -6.24 -12.05
N ASN A 6 -5.30 -5.48 -11.23
CA ASN A 6 -4.92 -4.12 -10.87
C ASN A 6 -5.25 -3.82 -9.41
N LYS A 7 -4.81 -2.65 -8.92
CA LYS A 7 -5.02 -2.19 -7.55
C LYS A 7 -6.49 -2.15 -7.12
N ALA A 8 -7.42 -1.77 -8.00
CA ALA A 8 -8.84 -1.73 -7.65
C ALA A 8 -9.41 -3.16 -7.43
N ILE A 9 -9.01 -4.13 -8.24
CA ILE A 9 -9.39 -5.53 -8.04
C ILE A 9 -8.83 -6.05 -6.71
N LEU A 10 -7.59 -5.73 -6.37
CA LEU A 10 -6.98 -6.09 -5.09
C LEU A 10 -7.78 -5.50 -3.92
N ILE A 11 -8.07 -4.20 -3.95
CA ILE A 11 -8.85 -3.49 -2.93
C ILE A 11 -10.21 -4.13 -2.74
N ASN A 12 -10.96 -4.37 -3.83
CA ASN A 12 -12.29 -4.98 -3.78
C ASN A 12 -12.24 -6.41 -3.18
N ARG A 13 -11.19 -7.18 -3.49
CA ARG A 13 -11.01 -8.53 -2.92
C ARG A 13 -10.71 -8.49 -1.43
N ILE A 14 -9.77 -7.63 -0.99
CA ILE A 14 -9.46 -7.44 0.43
C ILE A 14 -10.72 -6.98 1.17
N ALA A 15 -11.42 -5.98 0.65
CA ALA A 15 -12.62 -5.43 1.28
C ALA A 15 -13.71 -6.50 1.47
N ARG A 16 -13.94 -7.33 0.45
CA ARG A 16 -14.91 -8.43 0.52
C ARG A 16 -14.53 -9.47 1.55
N LEU A 17 -13.27 -9.90 1.57
CA LEU A 17 -12.78 -10.91 2.51
C LEU A 17 -12.87 -10.43 3.96
N ARG A 18 -12.50 -9.18 4.20
CA ARG A 18 -12.44 -8.61 5.56
C ARG A 18 -13.74 -7.94 6.03
N GLY A 19 -14.69 -7.76 5.15
CA GLY A 19 -15.98 -7.11 5.46
C GLY A 19 -15.86 -5.59 5.60
N TYR A 20 -14.87 -4.97 4.94
CA TYR A 20 -14.65 -3.53 4.95
C TYR A 20 -15.79 -2.77 4.26
N ARG A 21 -16.11 -1.58 4.74
CA ARG A 21 -17.21 -0.75 4.26
C ARG A 21 -16.80 0.65 3.85
N SER A 22 -15.63 1.13 4.31
CA SER A 22 -15.15 2.48 4.04
C SER A 22 -13.81 2.49 3.33
N TYR A 23 -13.70 3.31 2.30
CA TYR A 23 -12.55 3.46 1.44
C TYR A 23 -12.13 4.93 1.30
N LEU A 24 -10.84 5.18 1.38
CA LEU A 24 -10.22 6.46 1.03
C LEU A 24 -9.15 6.24 -0.03
N GLU A 25 -9.13 7.08 -1.07
CA GLU A 25 -8.03 7.18 -2.02
C GLU A 25 -7.26 8.48 -1.79
N ILE A 26 -5.98 8.38 -1.47
CA ILE A 26 -5.03 9.49 -1.43
C ILE A 26 -4.27 9.46 -2.75
N CYS A 27 -4.49 10.45 -3.60
CA CYS A 27 -3.94 10.45 -4.95
C CYS A 27 -3.65 11.86 -5.48
N THR A 28 -2.94 11.89 -6.61
CA THR A 28 -2.83 13.10 -7.44
C THR A 28 -3.82 13.05 -8.61
N ALA A 29 -4.00 14.16 -9.29
CA ALA A 29 -4.97 14.30 -10.37
C ALA A 29 -4.87 13.23 -11.49
N TYR A 30 -3.68 12.66 -11.71
CA TYR A 30 -3.44 11.70 -12.78
C TYR A 30 -3.85 10.27 -12.48
N ASN A 31 -3.90 9.87 -11.21
CA ASN A 31 -3.90 8.46 -10.84
C ASN A 31 -5.28 7.88 -10.53
N GLY A 32 -6.28 8.71 -10.43
CA GLY A 32 -7.58 8.30 -9.92
C GLY A 32 -8.56 7.65 -10.89
N PHE A 33 -8.19 7.30 -12.11
CA PHE A 33 -9.15 6.71 -13.04
C PHE A 33 -9.67 5.32 -12.59
N ARG A 34 -8.92 4.59 -11.77
CA ARG A 34 -9.33 3.30 -11.18
C ARG A 34 -10.35 3.43 -10.06
N TYR A 35 -10.57 4.63 -9.53
CA TYR A 35 -11.60 4.89 -8.53
C TYR A 35 -13.00 4.43 -8.97
N ARG A 36 -13.28 4.46 -10.27
CA ARG A 36 -14.55 3.98 -10.84
C ARG A 36 -14.72 2.45 -10.78
N GLU A 37 -13.63 1.70 -10.60
CA GLU A 37 -13.64 0.24 -10.50
C GLU A 37 -13.82 -0.25 -9.07
N ILE A 38 -13.88 0.65 -8.09
CA ILE A 38 -14.15 0.33 -6.69
C ILE A 38 -15.61 -0.13 -6.55
N ASP A 39 -15.78 -1.29 -5.94
CA ASP A 39 -17.09 -1.94 -5.74
C ASP A 39 -17.89 -1.24 -4.65
N ARG A 40 -18.88 -0.44 -5.06
CA ARG A 40 -19.71 0.37 -4.17
C ARG A 40 -20.76 -0.44 -3.41
N ASP A 41 -21.04 -1.65 -3.82
CA ASP A 41 -21.93 -2.56 -3.08
C ASP A 41 -21.23 -3.11 -1.84
N ILE A 42 -19.91 -3.18 -1.86
CA ILE A 42 -19.06 -3.59 -0.73
C ILE A 42 -18.62 -2.38 0.08
N LEU A 43 -17.95 -1.43 -0.57
CA LEU A 43 -17.40 -0.22 0.02
C LEU A 43 -18.44 0.91 -0.11
N THR A 44 -19.39 0.93 0.81
CA THR A 44 -20.55 1.84 0.77
C THR A 44 -20.19 3.30 1.06
N THR A 45 -19.05 3.53 1.73
CA THR A 45 -18.49 4.87 1.94
C THR A 45 -17.17 4.96 1.18
N CYS A 46 -17.11 5.79 0.15
CA CYS A 46 -15.93 5.98 -0.66
C CYS A 46 -15.62 7.45 -0.80
N HIS A 47 -14.44 7.84 -0.36
CA HIS A 47 -13.93 9.19 -0.48
C HIS A 47 -12.61 9.21 -1.25
N ARG A 48 -12.29 10.37 -1.76
CA ARG A 48 -11.08 10.61 -2.51
C ARG A 48 -10.45 11.92 -2.06
N MET A 49 -9.25 11.85 -1.52
CA MET A 49 -8.43 13.00 -1.21
C MET A 49 -7.47 13.23 -2.37
N MET A 50 -7.66 14.31 -3.10
CA MET A 50 -6.85 14.68 -4.24
C MET A 50 -6.13 15.99 -3.96
N TYR A 51 -4.82 15.97 -4.06
CA TYR A 51 -3.98 17.15 -3.92
C TYR A 51 -3.12 17.36 -5.18
N GLN A 52 -2.49 18.52 -5.32
CA GLN A 52 -1.76 18.91 -6.53
C GLN A 52 -2.63 18.76 -7.80
N CYS A 53 -3.92 19.10 -7.67
CA CYS A 53 -4.88 18.96 -8.74
C CYS A 53 -4.68 20.08 -9.78
N ARG A 54 -4.41 19.72 -11.02
CA ARG A 54 -4.51 20.69 -12.11
C ARG A 54 -5.97 20.87 -12.47
N PRO A 55 -6.43 22.13 -12.67
CA PRO A 55 -7.84 22.43 -12.96
C PRO A 55 -8.41 21.61 -14.12
N GLU A 56 -7.62 21.34 -15.16
CA GLU A 56 -8.03 20.60 -16.34
C GLU A 56 -8.43 19.13 -16.09
N TYR A 57 -8.11 18.59 -14.89
CA TYR A 57 -8.46 17.21 -14.53
C TYR A 57 -9.52 17.13 -13.43
N SER A 58 -9.97 18.28 -12.93
CA SER A 58 -10.86 18.34 -11.75
C SER A 58 -12.29 17.88 -12.00
N ASP A 59 -12.76 17.97 -13.25
CA ASP A 59 -14.19 17.84 -13.53
C ASP A 59 -14.63 16.41 -13.87
N ALA A 60 -13.68 15.51 -14.09
CA ALA A 60 -13.98 14.16 -14.60
C ALA A 60 -14.42 13.16 -13.52
N MET A 61 -14.23 13.45 -12.22
CA MET A 61 -14.53 12.48 -11.13
C MET A 61 -14.86 13.15 -9.80
N PRO A 62 -15.70 12.48 -8.96
CA PRO A 62 -16.03 12.98 -7.64
C PRO A 62 -14.77 13.18 -6.79
N ILE A 63 -14.63 14.34 -6.18
CA ILE A 63 -13.54 14.70 -5.26
C ILE A 63 -14.22 15.13 -3.96
N ASP A 64 -14.03 14.31 -2.92
CA ASP A 64 -14.67 14.54 -1.63
C ASP A 64 -13.86 15.49 -0.72
N PHE A 65 -12.53 15.47 -0.91
CA PHE A 65 -11.60 16.34 -0.18
C PHE A 65 -10.61 16.93 -1.16
N ARG A 66 -10.61 18.24 -1.31
CA ARG A 66 -9.81 18.94 -2.30
C ARG A 66 -9.07 20.11 -1.66
N SER A 67 -7.76 20.21 -1.89
CA SER A 67 -7.02 21.44 -1.70
C SER A 67 -6.66 22.05 -3.06
N ALA A 68 -7.03 23.29 -3.28
CA ALA A 68 -6.66 24.04 -4.47
C ALA A 68 -5.18 24.40 -4.48
N ASP A 69 -4.55 24.49 -3.31
CA ASP A 69 -3.20 25.01 -3.11
C ASP A 69 -2.16 23.95 -2.76
N LEU A 70 -2.37 22.70 -3.16
CA LEU A 70 -1.38 21.65 -2.97
C LEU A 70 -1.13 21.25 -1.50
N ASP A 71 -1.94 21.72 -0.54
CA ASP A 71 -1.73 21.48 0.88
C ASP A 71 -2.44 20.20 1.36
N LEU A 72 -1.64 19.12 1.46
CA LEU A 72 -2.12 17.86 2.05
C LEU A 72 -2.60 18.05 3.50
N ALA A 73 -1.98 18.96 4.27
CA ALA A 73 -2.37 19.20 5.67
C ALA A 73 -3.78 19.74 5.78
N GLU A 74 -4.21 20.57 4.84
CA GLU A 74 -5.59 21.06 4.78
C GLU A 74 -6.58 19.94 4.47
N CYS A 75 -6.31 19.14 3.46
CA CYS A 75 -7.13 17.95 3.16
C CYS A 75 -7.24 17.00 4.37
N LEU A 76 -6.13 16.78 5.08
CA LEU A 76 -6.12 15.95 6.28
C LEU A 76 -6.94 16.58 7.42
N ARG A 77 -6.91 17.89 7.58
CA ARG A 77 -7.76 18.57 8.57
C ARG A 77 -9.24 18.37 8.28
N GLU A 78 -9.66 18.50 7.02
CA GLU A 78 -11.05 18.24 6.60
C GLU A 78 -11.48 16.81 6.90
N VAL A 79 -10.65 15.82 6.55
CA VAL A 79 -10.93 14.40 6.83
C VAL A 79 -11.06 14.16 8.33
N ARG A 80 -10.14 14.70 9.12
CA ARG A 80 -10.14 14.57 10.59
C ARG A 80 -11.30 15.27 11.23
N ALA A 81 -11.68 16.46 10.75
CA ALA A 81 -12.83 17.22 11.27
C ALA A 81 -14.13 16.43 11.12
N ARG A 82 -14.23 15.54 10.13
CA ARG A 82 -15.37 14.62 9.97
C ARG A 82 -15.34 13.45 10.95
N GLY A 83 -14.26 13.28 11.74
CA GLY A 83 -14.12 12.23 12.76
C GLY A 83 -14.14 10.81 12.21
N ARG A 84 -13.75 10.63 10.93
CA ARG A 84 -13.91 9.36 10.24
C ARG A 84 -12.55 8.69 9.99
N LEU A 85 -12.44 7.42 10.39
CA LEU A 85 -11.37 6.52 9.98
C LEU A 85 -11.88 5.60 8.85
N TYR A 86 -10.95 5.03 8.10
CA TYR A 86 -11.27 4.19 6.94
C TYR A 86 -10.74 2.77 7.12
N ASP A 87 -11.53 1.79 6.65
CA ASP A 87 -11.17 0.38 6.71
C ASP A 87 -10.07 0.04 5.70
N ILE A 88 -10.11 0.67 4.53
CA ILE A 88 -9.08 0.47 3.50
C ILE A 88 -8.72 1.80 2.84
N ILE A 89 -7.42 2.05 2.71
CA ILE A 89 -6.88 3.29 2.14
C ILE A 89 -5.93 2.95 1.01
N LEU A 90 -6.13 3.55 -0.18
CA LEU A 90 -5.17 3.51 -1.26
C LEU A 90 -4.27 4.76 -1.20
N VAL A 91 -2.96 4.54 -1.28
CA VAL A 91 -1.96 5.59 -1.52
C VAL A 91 -1.43 5.41 -2.94
N ASP A 92 -1.74 6.36 -3.80
CA ASP A 92 -1.32 6.40 -5.21
C ASP A 92 -0.93 7.83 -5.59
N SER A 93 0.08 8.30 -4.92
CA SER A 93 0.49 9.69 -4.80
C SER A 93 1.42 10.14 -5.94
N TRP A 94 2.02 11.31 -5.76
CA TRP A 94 3.17 11.73 -6.54
C TRP A 94 4.40 10.93 -6.11
N HIS A 95 5.09 10.28 -7.05
CA HIS A 95 6.04 9.20 -6.77
C HIS A 95 7.44 9.66 -6.33
N GLU A 96 7.59 10.90 -5.87
CA GLU A 96 8.80 11.36 -5.18
C GLU A 96 8.87 10.80 -3.76
N TYR A 97 10.08 10.60 -3.26
CA TYR A 97 10.32 9.99 -1.96
C TYR A 97 9.59 10.68 -0.81
N ALA A 98 9.80 12.01 -0.67
CA ALA A 98 9.23 12.77 0.43
C ALA A 98 7.69 12.78 0.40
N THR A 99 7.11 12.89 -0.79
CA THR A 99 5.66 12.85 -0.98
C THR A 99 5.09 11.48 -0.61
N SER A 100 5.68 10.40 -1.12
CA SER A 100 5.24 9.05 -0.81
C SER A 100 5.34 8.73 0.69
N ARG A 101 6.42 9.16 1.36
CA ARG A 101 6.58 9.00 2.82
C ARG A 101 5.50 9.73 3.60
N ARG A 102 5.28 11.01 3.29
CA ARG A 102 4.24 11.84 3.92
C ARG A 102 2.85 11.23 3.78
N ASP A 103 2.52 10.72 2.59
CA ASP A 103 1.21 10.17 2.31
C ASP A 103 0.98 8.82 2.99
N LEU A 104 2.04 8.02 3.18
CA LEU A 104 2.01 6.81 3.99
C LEU A 104 1.74 7.10 5.46
N ASP A 105 2.42 8.12 6.04
CA ASP A 105 2.16 8.56 7.41
C ASP A 105 0.71 9.05 7.58
N ALA A 106 0.23 9.82 6.61
CA ALA A 106 -1.15 10.29 6.57
C ALA A 106 -2.16 9.14 6.53
N ALA A 107 -1.94 8.17 5.63
CA ALA A 107 -2.80 7.00 5.49
C ALA A 107 -2.85 6.19 6.80
N LEU A 108 -1.69 5.92 7.42
CA LEU A 108 -1.64 5.16 8.67
C LEU A 108 -2.38 5.88 9.83
N SER A 109 -2.36 7.23 9.83
CA SER A 109 -3.07 8.04 10.83
C SER A 109 -4.60 8.04 10.66
N LEU A 110 -5.09 7.79 9.44
CA LEU A 110 -6.51 7.74 9.09
C LEU A 110 -7.07 6.31 9.04
N LEU A 111 -6.23 5.32 9.26
CA LEU A 111 -6.60 3.92 9.18
C LEU A 111 -7.34 3.48 10.44
N ALA A 112 -8.52 2.88 10.25
CA ALA A 112 -9.27 2.21 11.31
C ALA A 112 -8.46 1.04 11.90
N GLU A 113 -8.79 0.63 13.11
CA GLU A 113 -8.21 -0.58 13.69
C GLU A 113 -8.60 -1.81 12.86
N GLY A 114 -7.64 -2.71 12.61
CA GLY A 114 -7.85 -3.85 11.70
C GLY A 114 -7.91 -3.48 10.22
N GLY A 115 -7.75 -2.21 9.89
CA GLY A 115 -7.78 -1.73 8.50
C GLY A 115 -6.52 -2.06 7.70
N THR A 116 -6.55 -1.75 6.40
CA THR A 116 -5.48 -2.04 5.45
C THR A 116 -5.12 -0.80 4.63
N VAL A 117 -3.83 -0.47 4.54
CA VAL A 117 -3.31 0.47 3.54
C VAL A 117 -2.81 -0.31 2.33
N VAL A 118 -3.23 0.08 1.15
CA VAL A 118 -2.69 -0.39 -0.14
C VAL A 118 -1.86 0.73 -0.75
N VAL A 119 -0.65 0.42 -1.17
CA VAL A 119 0.30 1.39 -1.77
C VAL A 119 0.61 0.97 -3.18
N HIS A 120 0.46 1.85 -4.14
CA HIS A 120 0.77 1.56 -5.54
C HIS A 120 2.26 1.82 -5.85
N ASP A 121 2.76 1.22 -6.94
CA ASP A 121 4.14 1.37 -7.45
C ASP A 121 5.25 0.96 -6.45
N CYS A 122 5.00 -0.10 -5.67
CA CYS A 122 5.96 -0.65 -4.71
C CYS A 122 7.02 -1.58 -5.33
N LEU A 123 6.89 -1.93 -6.64
CA LEU A 123 7.88 -2.71 -7.40
C LEU A 123 8.17 -2.02 -8.73
N ALA A 124 9.34 -1.44 -8.86
CA ALA A 124 9.78 -0.87 -10.12
C ALA A 124 10.41 -1.97 -11.01
N HIS A 125 9.78 -2.27 -12.15
CA HIS A 125 10.29 -3.30 -13.08
C HIS A 125 11.37 -2.80 -14.04
N ARG A 126 11.52 -1.49 -14.19
CA ARG A 126 12.46 -0.88 -15.11
C ARG A 126 13.10 0.35 -14.47
N GLU A 127 14.41 0.40 -14.45
CA GLU A 127 15.16 1.50 -13.86
C GLU A 127 14.78 2.88 -14.45
N LYS A 128 14.55 2.95 -15.76
CA LYS A 128 14.12 4.19 -16.42
C LYS A 128 12.79 4.74 -15.92
N THR A 129 11.94 3.92 -15.30
CA THR A 129 10.66 4.36 -14.72
C THR A 129 10.78 4.68 -13.22
N ALA A 130 11.89 4.29 -12.59
CA ALA A 130 12.20 4.45 -11.17
C ALA A 130 13.05 5.70 -10.90
N GLN A 131 12.89 6.76 -11.69
CA GLN A 131 13.64 8.00 -11.53
C GLN A 131 13.17 8.81 -10.34
N PRO A 132 14.06 9.39 -9.52
CA PRO A 132 13.68 10.16 -8.33
C PRO A 132 12.94 11.47 -8.67
N THR A 133 13.15 12.00 -9.86
CA THR A 133 12.49 13.20 -10.37
C THR A 133 11.51 12.85 -11.48
N PHE A 134 10.44 13.63 -11.59
CA PHE A 134 9.41 13.43 -12.61
C PHE A 134 9.97 13.37 -14.03
N THR A 135 9.58 12.35 -14.77
CA THR A 135 9.81 12.23 -16.21
C THR A 135 8.48 11.98 -16.92
N ARG A 136 8.29 12.64 -18.08
CA ARG A 136 7.07 12.47 -18.87
C ARG A 136 6.93 11.03 -19.35
N GLY A 137 5.73 10.46 -19.18
CA GLY A 137 5.40 9.10 -19.62
C GLY A 137 5.21 8.13 -18.45
N ASP A 138 5.71 6.91 -18.59
CA ASP A 138 5.62 5.86 -17.56
C ASP A 138 6.64 6.13 -16.44
N TRP A 139 6.29 7.01 -15.50
CA TRP A 139 7.12 7.36 -14.35
C TRP A 139 6.48 6.82 -13.06
N ARG A 140 7.22 6.05 -12.29
CA ARG A 140 6.82 5.43 -11.04
C ARG A 140 7.62 5.93 -9.86
N GLY A 141 8.64 6.74 -10.15
CA GLY A 141 9.48 7.36 -9.16
C GLY A 141 10.13 6.36 -8.21
N VAL A 142 10.32 6.81 -6.99
CA VAL A 142 10.97 6.06 -5.92
C VAL A 142 10.00 5.65 -4.82
N THR A 143 8.72 5.45 -5.15
CA THR A 143 7.70 4.96 -4.20
C THR A 143 8.10 3.64 -3.57
N TYR A 144 8.74 2.72 -4.32
CA TYR A 144 9.24 1.44 -3.81
C TYR A 144 10.23 1.63 -2.65
N LYS A 145 11.10 2.65 -2.74
CA LYS A 145 12.07 3.00 -1.68
C LYS A 145 11.34 3.59 -0.47
N ALA A 146 10.49 4.59 -0.70
CA ALA A 146 9.72 5.23 0.35
C ALA A 146 8.85 4.22 1.12
N TYR A 147 8.23 3.29 0.41
CA TYR A 147 7.43 2.20 0.99
C TYR A 147 8.28 1.29 1.88
N LEU A 148 9.43 0.79 1.38
CA LEU A 148 10.27 -0.09 2.17
C LEU A 148 10.81 0.61 3.41
N ASP A 149 11.37 1.81 3.26
CA ASP A 149 11.87 2.61 4.39
C ASP A 149 10.77 2.88 5.42
N PHE A 150 9.53 3.13 4.95
CA PHE A 150 8.38 3.32 5.83
C PHE A 150 8.11 2.08 6.67
N VAL A 151 7.91 0.93 6.03
CA VAL A 151 7.51 -0.30 6.73
C VAL A 151 8.63 -0.86 7.61
N LEU A 152 9.90 -0.64 7.26
CA LEU A 152 11.03 -1.04 8.10
C LEU A 152 11.16 -0.17 9.35
N ALA A 153 10.83 1.12 9.26
CA ALA A 153 10.85 2.03 10.41
C ALA A 153 9.71 1.79 11.42
N GLN A 154 8.62 1.12 11.00
CA GLN A 154 7.45 0.87 11.85
C GLN A 154 7.58 -0.49 12.57
N SER A 155 7.61 -0.48 13.89
CA SER A 155 7.65 -1.71 14.70
C SER A 155 6.29 -2.42 14.83
N ALA A 156 5.20 -1.70 14.54
CA ALA A 156 3.83 -2.16 14.76
C ALA A 156 3.04 -2.35 13.45
N VAL A 157 3.72 -2.74 12.37
CA VAL A 157 3.05 -3.06 11.09
C VAL A 157 3.54 -4.39 10.54
N GLU A 158 2.65 -5.10 9.87
CA GLU A 158 2.97 -6.18 8.94
C GLU A 158 2.78 -5.68 7.50
N TYR A 159 3.53 -6.23 6.57
CA TYR A 159 3.44 -5.85 5.18
C TYR A 159 3.70 -6.99 4.20
N ARG A 160 3.12 -6.86 3.02
CA ARG A 160 3.33 -7.69 1.82
C ARG A 160 3.41 -6.78 0.61
N THR A 161 4.05 -7.25 -0.43
CA THR A 161 4.01 -6.61 -1.74
C THR A 161 3.42 -7.60 -2.75
N VAL A 162 2.21 -7.34 -3.19
CA VAL A 162 1.53 -8.18 -4.18
C VAL A 162 2.04 -7.84 -5.56
N ASP A 163 2.56 -8.85 -6.28
CA ASP A 163 3.12 -8.67 -7.63
C ASP A 163 2.01 -8.54 -8.69
N ILE A 164 1.37 -7.39 -8.67
CA ILE A 164 0.42 -6.92 -9.69
C ILE A 164 0.58 -5.42 -9.87
N ASP A 165 0.21 -4.91 -11.04
CA ASP A 165 0.06 -3.46 -11.29
C ASP A 165 1.24 -2.64 -10.75
N CYS A 166 2.47 -3.11 -11.03
CA CYS A 166 3.73 -2.49 -10.59
C CYS A 166 4.03 -2.56 -9.09
N GLY A 167 3.49 -3.60 -8.47
CA GLY A 167 3.62 -3.86 -7.05
C GLY A 167 2.63 -3.06 -6.21
N CYS A 168 1.73 -3.78 -5.57
CA CYS A 168 0.83 -3.21 -4.58
C CYS A 168 1.31 -3.60 -3.18
N GLY A 169 1.89 -2.64 -2.44
CA GLY A 169 2.18 -2.81 -1.02
C GLY A 169 0.89 -2.91 -0.22
N VAL A 170 0.82 -3.86 0.71
CA VAL A 170 -0.31 -4.05 1.62
C VAL A 170 0.23 -3.96 3.04
N ILE A 171 -0.25 -2.98 3.81
CA ILE A 171 0.22 -2.68 5.17
C ILE A 171 -0.94 -2.80 6.14
N ARG A 172 -0.70 -3.43 7.30
CA ARG A 172 -1.65 -3.50 8.43
C ARG A 172 -0.97 -3.18 9.74
N LYS A 173 -1.73 -2.58 10.65
CA LYS A 173 -1.29 -2.44 12.05
C LYS A 173 -1.23 -3.82 12.70
N ARG A 174 -0.22 -4.05 13.52
CA ARG A 174 -0.01 -5.27 14.31
C ARG A 174 0.46 -4.89 15.72
N LEU A 175 0.11 -5.69 16.72
CA LEU A 175 0.51 -5.43 18.12
C LEU A 175 2.03 -5.48 18.33
N ALA A 176 2.71 -6.39 17.66
CA ALA A 176 4.17 -6.50 17.69
C ALA A 176 4.69 -7.12 16.40
N ARG A 177 5.88 -6.71 15.98
CA ARG A 177 6.61 -7.35 14.88
C ARG A 177 7.46 -8.47 15.43
N ALA A 178 7.50 -9.61 14.72
CA ALA A 178 8.45 -10.67 15.02
C ALA A 178 9.89 -10.16 14.84
N THR A 179 10.82 -10.63 15.67
CA THR A 179 12.25 -10.37 15.49
C THR A 179 12.68 -10.90 14.14
N PRO A 180 13.36 -10.11 13.30
CA PRO A 180 13.82 -10.58 11.99
C PRO A 180 14.88 -11.68 12.17
N SER A 181 14.94 -12.61 11.21
CA SER A 181 16.07 -13.53 11.10
C SER A 181 17.39 -12.78 10.87
N ASP A 182 18.53 -13.41 11.18
CA ASP A 182 19.86 -12.80 10.97
C ASP A 182 20.07 -12.40 9.50
N GLU A 183 19.63 -13.23 8.56
CA GLU A 183 19.68 -12.94 7.12
C GLU A 183 18.88 -11.68 6.78
N ARG A 184 17.65 -11.58 7.30
CA ARG A 184 16.79 -10.42 7.07
C ARG A 184 17.36 -9.17 7.71
N ALA A 185 17.92 -9.27 8.91
CA ALA A 185 18.58 -8.16 9.59
C ALA A 185 19.80 -7.66 8.80
N ALA A 186 20.59 -8.58 8.22
CA ALA A 186 21.71 -8.23 7.35
C ALA A 186 21.25 -7.49 6.08
N LEU A 187 20.16 -7.93 5.44
CA LEU A 187 19.56 -7.24 4.28
C LEU A 187 19.04 -5.84 4.66
N GLN A 188 18.40 -5.68 5.80
CA GLN A 188 17.96 -4.37 6.29
C GLN A 188 19.13 -3.41 6.52
N LYS A 189 20.23 -3.91 7.10
CA LYS A 189 21.46 -3.13 7.29
C LYS A 189 22.10 -2.73 5.97
N ALA A 190 22.17 -3.66 5.01
CA ALA A 190 22.71 -3.40 3.68
C ALA A 190 21.84 -2.36 2.94
N TRP A 191 20.52 -2.48 3.00
CA TRP A 191 19.59 -1.49 2.44
C TRP A 191 19.82 -0.10 3.03
N ALA A 192 19.89 0.02 4.35
CA ALA A 192 20.10 1.30 5.04
C ALA A 192 21.45 1.97 4.66
N ALA A 193 22.47 1.17 4.32
CA ALA A 193 23.78 1.66 3.92
C ALA A 193 23.82 2.25 2.50
N ILE A 194 22.85 1.93 1.64
CA ILE A 194 22.80 2.45 0.25
C ILE A 194 22.45 3.94 0.24
N GLY A 195 21.62 4.40 1.18
CA GLY A 195 21.19 5.80 1.26
C GLY A 195 20.33 6.22 0.06
N ASP A 196 20.69 7.34 -0.57
CA ASP A 196 19.89 7.97 -1.63
C ASP A 196 20.39 7.67 -3.06
N ASP A 197 21.31 6.73 -3.22
CA ASP A 197 21.71 6.25 -4.55
C ASP A 197 20.56 5.42 -5.16
N TYR A 198 19.77 6.04 -6.05
CA TYR A 198 18.60 5.40 -6.64
C TYR A 198 18.96 4.24 -7.58
N HIS A 199 20.12 4.27 -8.23
CA HIS A 199 20.60 3.16 -9.06
C HIS A 199 20.93 1.93 -8.20
N ALA A 200 21.60 2.16 -7.09
CA ALA A 200 21.93 1.11 -6.13
C ALA A 200 20.64 0.58 -5.44
N THR A 201 19.72 1.44 -5.03
CA THR A 201 18.43 1.02 -4.43
C THR A 201 17.58 0.23 -5.41
N PHE A 202 17.54 0.63 -6.69
CA PHE A 202 16.82 -0.12 -7.72
C PHE A 202 17.43 -1.52 -7.91
N ARG A 203 18.74 -1.64 -8.07
CA ARG A 203 19.42 -2.95 -8.20
C ARG A 203 19.19 -3.83 -6.99
N PHE A 204 19.34 -3.26 -5.79
CA PHE A 204 19.11 -3.99 -4.54
C PHE A 204 17.69 -4.56 -4.47
N MET A 205 16.68 -3.77 -4.87
CA MET A 205 15.30 -4.24 -4.91
C MET A 205 15.12 -5.42 -5.90
N GLN A 206 15.76 -5.39 -7.07
CA GLN A 206 15.69 -6.49 -8.03
C GLN A 206 16.30 -7.78 -7.49
N GLU A 207 17.40 -7.68 -6.76
CA GLU A 207 18.18 -8.82 -6.23
C GLU A 207 17.59 -9.39 -4.93
N HIS A 208 16.91 -8.56 -4.13
CA HIS A 208 16.49 -8.91 -2.76
C HIS A 208 14.99 -8.70 -2.52
N GLN A 209 14.14 -9.18 -3.43
CA GLN A 209 12.68 -9.05 -3.33
C GLN A 209 12.08 -9.66 -2.06
N SER A 210 12.79 -10.58 -1.40
CA SER A 210 12.41 -11.14 -0.09
C SER A 210 12.26 -10.05 0.97
N LEU A 211 13.04 -8.96 0.90
CA LEU A 211 12.92 -7.83 1.83
C LEU A 211 11.59 -7.08 1.64
N TRP A 212 11.03 -7.05 0.42
CA TRP A 212 9.71 -6.50 0.11
C TRP A 212 8.55 -7.45 0.43
N ASN A 213 8.83 -8.68 0.89
CA ASN A 213 7.83 -9.73 1.09
C ASN A 213 6.94 -9.92 -0.15
N VAL A 214 7.57 -10.04 -1.33
CA VAL A 214 6.84 -10.16 -2.61
C VAL A 214 6.08 -11.47 -2.64
N VAL A 215 4.82 -11.40 -3.04
CA VAL A 215 3.90 -12.54 -3.15
C VAL A 215 3.04 -12.42 -4.40
N GLY A 216 2.78 -13.55 -5.06
CA GLY A 216 1.86 -13.60 -6.19
C GLY A 216 0.40 -13.33 -5.76
N PHE A 217 -0.39 -12.71 -6.63
CA PHE A 217 -1.77 -12.30 -6.29
C PHE A 217 -2.66 -13.46 -5.80
N LYS A 218 -2.58 -14.63 -6.44
CA LYS A 218 -3.40 -15.78 -6.05
C LYS A 218 -2.99 -16.32 -4.67
N ASP A 219 -1.70 -16.34 -4.39
CA ASP A 219 -1.17 -16.80 -3.11
C ASP A 219 -1.54 -15.83 -2.00
N PHE A 220 -1.38 -14.53 -2.26
CA PHE A 220 -1.83 -13.49 -1.35
C PHE A 220 -3.32 -13.65 -0.98
N LEU A 221 -4.21 -13.83 -1.97
CA LEU A 221 -5.64 -14.00 -1.68
C LEU A 221 -5.93 -15.27 -0.87
N ARG A 222 -5.19 -16.35 -1.12
CA ARG A 222 -5.33 -17.59 -0.34
C ARG A 222 -4.90 -17.40 1.11
N GLU A 223 -3.79 -16.68 1.34
CA GLU A 223 -3.32 -16.31 2.68
C GLU A 223 -4.36 -15.44 3.40
N GLU A 224 -4.95 -14.47 2.70
CA GLU A 224 -6.00 -13.59 3.23
C GLU A 224 -7.28 -14.34 3.63
N GLU A 225 -7.75 -15.23 2.77
CA GLU A 225 -8.92 -16.07 3.07
C GLU A 225 -8.67 -16.93 4.32
N GLN A 226 -7.48 -17.51 4.42
CA GLN A 226 -7.11 -18.34 5.57
C GLN A 226 -7.02 -17.50 6.85
N ALA A 227 -6.36 -16.34 6.80
CA ALA A 227 -6.25 -15.42 7.93
C ALA A 227 -7.64 -14.98 8.44
N THR A 228 -8.52 -14.57 7.52
CA THR A 228 -9.87 -14.14 7.86
C THR A 228 -10.72 -15.26 8.48
N ARG A 229 -10.55 -16.51 8.03
CA ARG A 229 -11.25 -17.66 8.63
C ARG A 229 -10.75 -17.93 10.07
N VAL A 230 -9.47 -17.80 10.32
CA VAL A 230 -8.90 -17.95 11.68
C VAL A 230 -9.42 -16.86 12.60
N GLU A 231 -9.36 -15.60 12.16
CA GLU A 231 -9.85 -14.44 12.93
C GLU A 231 -11.34 -14.55 13.28
N ARG A 232 -12.15 -15.13 12.38
CA ARG A 232 -13.59 -15.36 12.61
C ARG A 232 -13.90 -16.65 13.42
N GLY A 233 -12.90 -17.39 13.85
CA GLY A 233 -13.08 -18.66 14.57
C GLY A 233 -13.73 -19.78 13.73
N THR A 234 -13.74 -19.66 12.41
CA THR A 234 -14.35 -20.63 11.48
C THR A 234 -13.34 -21.63 10.89
N ALA A 235 -12.04 -21.47 11.21
CA ALA A 235 -11.00 -22.41 10.79
C ALA A 235 -10.90 -23.60 11.74
N PRO A 236 -10.66 -24.83 11.24
CA PRO A 236 -10.41 -25.98 12.11
C PRO A 236 -9.11 -25.75 12.91
N ALA A 237 -9.11 -26.16 14.19
CA ALA A 237 -7.99 -25.95 15.14
C ALA A 237 -6.61 -26.38 14.60
N SER A 238 -6.53 -27.36 13.68
CA SER A 238 -5.31 -27.81 13.01
C SER A 238 -4.69 -26.76 12.05
N ALA A 239 -5.48 -25.79 11.58
CA ALA A 239 -5.00 -24.74 10.68
C ALA A 239 -4.31 -23.60 11.44
N SER A 240 -4.74 -23.31 12.67
CA SER A 240 -4.16 -22.27 13.52
C SER A 240 -2.68 -22.52 13.85
N ASN A 241 -2.35 -23.76 14.24
CA ASN A 241 -0.95 -24.13 14.57
C ASN A 241 -0.02 -24.16 13.34
N ARG A 242 -0.56 -24.46 12.15
CA ARG A 242 0.24 -24.41 10.89
C ARG A 242 0.51 -22.97 10.45
N MET A 243 -0.41 -22.05 10.73
CA MET A 243 -0.24 -20.64 10.33
C MET A 243 0.81 -19.92 11.17
N VAL A 244 0.80 -20.10 12.49
CA VAL A 244 1.83 -19.54 13.37
C VAL A 244 3.21 -20.07 12.96
N SER A 245 3.36 -21.39 12.75
CA SER A 245 4.63 -21.98 12.34
C SER A 245 5.02 -21.66 10.88
N PHE A 246 4.07 -21.35 10.00
CA PHE A 246 4.33 -20.91 8.62
C PHE A 246 4.83 -19.47 8.59
N PHE A 247 4.20 -18.58 9.36
CA PHE A 247 4.62 -17.18 9.49
C PHE A 247 5.99 -17.07 10.18
N GLU A 248 6.23 -17.84 11.24
CA GLU A 248 7.53 -17.86 11.93
C GLU A 248 8.67 -18.42 11.06
N ARG A 249 8.44 -19.47 10.24
CA ARG A 249 9.47 -20.06 9.40
C ARG A 249 9.80 -19.29 8.13
N ARG A 250 8.89 -18.50 7.61
CA ARG A 250 9.08 -17.80 6.32
C ARG A 250 9.41 -16.32 6.49
N PHE A 251 9.15 -15.74 7.65
CA PHE A 251 9.23 -14.30 7.88
C PHE A 251 9.78 -13.91 9.26
N GLY A 252 10.13 -14.89 10.11
CA GLY A 252 10.84 -14.73 11.38
C GLY A 252 12.32 -14.43 11.20
#